data_fd68b3d4c20c2131e428b3df2a03bdb3
#
_entry.id   fd68b3d4c20c2131e428b3df2a03bdb3
#
_cell.length_a   1.000
_cell.length_b   1.000
_cell.length_c   1.000
_cell.angle_alpha   90.00
_cell.angle_beta   90.00
_cell.angle_gamma   90.00
#
_symmetry.space_group_name_H-M   'P 1'
#
loop_
_entity.id
_entity.type
_entity.pdbx_description
1 polymer ?
#
loop_
_entity_poly.entity_id
_entity_poly.type
_entity_poly.pdbx_seq_one_letter_code
_entity_poly.pdbx_strand_id
1 'polypeptide(L)'
;MQPCNPIGYVHSLESFGSVDGPGVRFVVFLQGCALRCKYCHNPETWAAEGGEEWTVEQLFQRVWRYRNYWGRKGGITVSGGEPLRQMEFLTAFFELARSKGVHTALDTAGQPFRPDDPDYLAGFDRLMKSTSLVILDLKEIDPEKHRQLTGRDNANILAMARHISDLGVPLWIRHVLVPGLTDDEESLRRTADFIRSLKTVQRVEVLPYHTLGLFKWQKLGISYPLPDAVPPTAEQVRRAEELLEVAKYPG
;
A
#
# COMPACT_ATOMS: atom_id res chain seq x y z
N MET A 1 -10.02 -11.18 30.96
CA MET A 1 -10.62 -10.33 29.91
C MET A 1 -10.71 -11.17 28.65
N GLN A 2 -11.89 -11.36 28.09
CA GLN A 2 -12.02 -11.96 26.76
C GLN A 2 -11.20 -11.11 25.79
N PRO A 3 -10.40 -11.70 24.88
CA PRO A 3 -9.69 -10.93 23.88
C PRO A 3 -10.77 -10.16 23.06
N CYS A 4 -10.64 -8.84 23.04
CA CYS A 4 -11.48 -8.00 22.20
C CYS A 4 -11.23 -8.47 20.76
N ASN A 5 -12.22 -9.08 20.13
CA ASN A 5 -12.10 -9.51 18.73
C ASN A 5 -12.38 -8.27 17.86
N PRO A 6 -11.37 -7.62 17.29
CA PRO A 6 -11.57 -6.37 16.59
C PRO A 6 -12.42 -6.60 15.33
N ILE A 7 -13.28 -5.64 15.04
CA ILE A 7 -14.07 -5.59 13.80
C ILE A 7 -13.31 -4.78 12.76
N GLY A 8 -13.24 -5.30 11.55
CA GLY A 8 -12.70 -4.60 10.39
C GLY A 8 -13.79 -4.17 9.42
N TYR A 9 -13.59 -3.01 8.81
CA TYR A 9 -14.46 -2.47 7.77
C TYR A 9 -13.82 -2.74 6.41
N VAL A 10 -14.40 -3.66 5.66
CA VAL A 10 -13.90 -4.13 4.36
C VAL A 10 -14.71 -3.47 3.25
N HIS A 11 -14.02 -2.80 2.33
CA HIS A 11 -14.63 -2.21 1.13
C HIS A 11 -14.97 -3.29 0.09
N SER A 12 -13.99 -4.15 -0.22
CA SER A 12 -14.15 -5.19 -1.24
C SER A 12 -13.11 -6.29 -1.10
N LEU A 13 -13.37 -7.42 -1.77
CA LEU A 13 -12.50 -8.60 -1.79
C LEU A 13 -12.21 -9.00 -3.24
N GLU A 14 -10.95 -9.31 -3.54
CA GLU A 14 -10.51 -9.84 -4.82
C GLU A 14 -9.76 -11.16 -4.63
N SER A 15 -10.19 -12.22 -5.32
CA SER A 15 -9.69 -13.58 -5.07
C SER A 15 -8.44 -13.98 -5.88
N PHE A 16 -8.11 -13.23 -6.93
CA PHE A 16 -7.04 -13.58 -7.88
C PHE A 16 -6.15 -12.38 -8.26
N GLY A 17 -5.73 -11.57 -7.27
CA GLY A 17 -4.75 -10.50 -7.49
C GLY A 17 -3.42 -11.08 -7.96
N SER A 18 -2.94 -10.59 -9.10
CA SER A 18 -1.66 -11.02 -9.71
C SER A 18 -0.56 -9.97 -9.62
N VAL A 19 -0.93 -8.74 -9.24
CA VAL A 19 -0.02 -7.58 -9.17
C VAL A 19 0.13 -7.04 -7.74
N ASP A 20 -0.53 -7.65 -6.77
CA ASP A 20 -0.62 -7.17 -5.39
C ASP A 20 0.36 -7.89 -4.46
N GLY A 21 1.49 -8.32 -4.98
CA GLY A 21 2.54 -9.06 -4.27
C GLY A 21 2.95 -10.34 -4.98
N PRO A 22 3.79 -11.18 -4.35
CA PRO A 22 4.31 -12.38 -4.98
C PRO A 22 3.24 -13.46 -5.16
N GLY A 23 3.22 -14.10 -6.33
CA GLY A 23 2.28 -15.18 -6.67
C GLY A 23 0.84 -14.71 -6.80
N VAL A 24 -0.11 -15.63 -6.66
CA VAL A 24 -1.55 -15.30 -6.66
C VAL A 24 -1.96 -14.88 -5.25
N ARG A 25 -2.63 -13.73 -5.16
CA ARG A 25 -3.06 -13.14 -3.88
C ARG A 25 -4.56 -13.16 -3.72
N PHE A 26 -5.03 -13.37 -2.50
CA PHE A 26 -6.34 -12.90 -2.09
C PHE A 26 -6.17 -11.50 -1.53
N VAL A 27 -6.80 -10.51 -2.17
CA VAL A 27 -6.66 -9.10 -1.77
C VAL A 27 -7.89 -8.67 -0.99
N VAL A 28 -7.64 -8.08 0.18
CA VAL A 28 -8.66 -7.46 1.04
C VAL A 28 -8.46 -5.96 0.98
N PHE A 29 -9.45 -5.23 0.48
CA PHE A 29 -9.45 -3.78 0.45
C PHE A 29 -10.20 -3.23 1.65
N LEU A 30 -9.48 -2.59 2.57
CA LEU A 30 -10.07 -1.98 3.76
C LEU A 30 -10.63 -0.58 3.47
N GLN A 31 -11.63 -0.20 4.25
CA GLN A 31 -12.26 1.11 4.18
C GLN A 31 -11.47 2.14 4.99
N GLY A 32 -11.46 3.39 4.53
CA GLY A 32 -10.87 4.55 5.21
C GLY A 32 -9.48 4.91 4.69
N CYS A 33 -9.31 6.16 4.20
CA CYS A 33 -8.03 6.74 3.82
C CYS A 33 -8.00 8.24 4.13
N ALA A 34 -6.89 8.74 4.68
CA ALA A 34 -6.73 10.16 4.96
C ALA A 34 -6.05 10.92 3.82
N LEU A 35 -5.41 10.23 2.88
CA LEU A 35 -4.84 10.83 1.68
C LEU A 35 -5.94 11.19 0.68
N ARG A 36 -5.68 12.20 -0.13
CA ARG A 36 -6.53 12.66 -1.24
C ARG A 36 -5.71 12.72 -2.52
N CYS A 37 -5.08 11.58 -2.85
CA CYS A 37 -4.24 11.48 -4.03
C CYS A 37 -5.02 11.88 -5.29
N LYS A 38 -4.48 12.81 -6.08
CA LYS A 38 -5.16 13.32 -7.28
C LYS A 38 -5.45 12.23 -8.32
N TYR A 39 -4.66 11.15 -8.33
CA TYR A 39 -4.82 10.01 -9.24
C TYR A 39 -5.42 8.77 -8.55
N CYS A 40 -6.15 8.93 -7.44
CA CYS A 40 -6.65 7.78 -6.68
C CYS A 40 -7.54 6.87 -7.54
N HIS A 41 -7.26 5.57 -7.54
CA HIS A 41 -8.09 4.58 -8.24
C HIS A 41 -9.29 4.10 -7.41
N ASN A 42 -9.26 4.32 -6.08
CA ASN A 42 -10.28 3.84 -5.16
C ASN A 42 -10.82 4.98 -4.26
N PRO A 43 -11.34 6.08 -4.81
CA PRO A 43 -11.87 7.18 -3.99
C PRO A 43 -13.06 6.76 -3.12
N GLU A 44 -13.74 5.65 -3.46
CA GLU A 44 -14.81 5.06 -2.66
C GLU A 44 -14.33 4.62 -1.27
N THR A 45 -13.03 4.33 -1.12
CA THR A 45 -12.44 3.92 0.16
C THR A 45 -12.04 5.09 1.07
N TRP A 46 -12.26 6.34 0.68
CA TRP A 46 -11.79 7.49 1.46
C TRP A 46 -12.55 7.70 2.77
N ALA A 47 -13.87 7.50 2.74
CA ALA A 47 -14.69 7.67 3.93
C ALA A 47 -14.24 6.69 5.03
N ALA A 48 -14.22 7.17 6.27
CA ALA A 48 -13.94 6.29 7.41
C ALA A 48 -15.13 5.38 7.71
N GLU A 49 -16.30 5.84 7.37
CA GLU A 49 -17.58 5.14 7.50
C GLU A 49 -17.89 4.38 6.20
N GLY A 50 -18.62 3.28 6.34
CA GLY A 50 -18.96 2.40 5.21
C GLY A 50 -18.08 1.15 5.17
N GLY A 51 -18.26 0.36 4.12
CA GLY A 51 -17.70 -0.99 4.06
C GLY A 51 -18.56 -2.01 4.84
N GLU A 52 -18.26 -3.27 4.67
CA GLU A 52 -18.90 -4.38 5.36
C GLU A 52 -18.13 -4.71 6.64
N GLU A 53 -18.84 -4.92 7.75
CA GLU A 53 -18.22 -5.33 9.01
C GLU A 53 -17.84 -6.81 8.99
N TRP A 54 -16.59 -7.09 9.35
CA TRP A 54 -16.05 -8.45 9.42
C TRP A 54 -15.33 -8.68 10.75
N THR A 55 -15.58 -9.83 11.38
CA THR A 55 -14.66 -10.34 12.38
C THR A 55 -13.43 -10.95 11.71
N VAL A 56 -12.34 -11.05 12.45
CA VAL A 56 -11.08 -11.65 11.97
C VAL A 56 -11.32 -13.08 11.47
N GLU A 57 -12.09 -13.86 12.21
CA GLU A 57 -12.39 -15.26 11.89
C GLU A 57 -13.26 -15.39 10.64
N GLN A 58 -14.30 -14.57 10.52
CA GLN A 58 -15.19 -14.60 9.35
C GLN A 58 -14.40 -14.26 8.08
N LEU A 59 -13.59 -13.18 8.12
CA LEU A 59 -12.76 -12.81 7.00
C LEU A 59 -11.76 -13.91 6.66
N PHE A 60 -11.07 -14.45 7.68
CA PHE A 60 -10.09 -15.52 7.45
C PHE A 60 -10.74 -16.77 6.85
N GLN A 61 -11.90 -17.19 7.33
CA GLN A 61 -12.64 -18.32 6.74
C GLN A 61 -13.02 -18.07 5.27
N ARG A 62 -13.42 -16.84 4.93
CA ARG A 62 -13.71 -16.47 3.54
C ARG A 62 -12.48 -16.57 2.66
N VAL A 63 -11.37 -16.00 3.09
CA VAL A 63 -10.08 -15.98 2.37
C VAL A 63 -9.49 -17.38 2.25
N TRP A 64 -9.56 -18.18 3.30
CA TRP A 64 -9.01 -19.54 3.36
C TRP A 64 -9.57 -20.51 2.33
N ARG A 65 -10.77 -20.26 1.81
CA ARG A 65 -11.39 -21.05 0.73
C ARG A 65 -10.56 -21.05 -0.56
N TYR A 66 -9.75 -19.99 -0.75
CA TYR A 66 -8.93 -19.78 -1.94
C TYR A 66 -7.48 -20.25 -1.81
N ARG A 67 -7.09 -20.83 -0.67
CA ARG A 67 -5.70 -21.24 -0.38
C ARG A 67 -5.06 -22.15 -1.43
N ASN A 68 -5.84 -22.97 -2.11
CA ASN A 68 -5.34 -23.88 -3.13
C ASN A 68 -4.82 -23.16 -4.39
N TYR A 69 -5.22 -21.91 -4.60
CA TYR A 69 -4.80 -21.09 -5.76
C TYR A 69 -3.52 -20.29 -5.49
N TRP A 70 -3.09 -20.17 -4.24
CA TRP A 70 -1.92 -19.34 -3.89
C TRP A 70 -0.59 -19.95 -4.30
N GLY A 71 -0.54 -21.27 -4.51
CA GLY A 71 0.69 -21.98 -4.81
C GLY A 71 1.73 -21.78 -3.69
N ARG A 72 3.02 -21.80 -4.07
CA ARG A 72 4.12 -21.70 -3.10
C ARG A 72 4.49 -20.27 -2.69
N LYS A 73 4.18 -19.28 -3.52
CA LYS A 73 4.58 -17.88 -3.33
C LYS A 73 3.41 -16.94 -2.97
N GLY A 74 2.18 -17.36 -3.24
CA GLY A 74 1.01 -16.54 -3.01
C GLY A 74 0.56 -16.48 -1.55
N GLY A 75 -0.59 -15.84 -1.32
CA GLY A 75 -1.13 -15.65 0.03
C GLY A 75 -2.16 -14.53 0.11
N ILE A 76 -2.10 -13.75 1.17
CA ILE A 76 -3.05 -12.67 1.45
C ILE A 76 -2.33 -11.32 1.28
N THR A 77 -3.01 -10.36 0.64
CA THR A 77 -2.62 -8.95 0.64
C THR A 77 -3.75 -8.14 1.26
N VAL A 78 -3.42 -7.26 2.18
CA VAL A 78 -4.36 -6.26 2.69
C VAL A 78 -3.94 -4.90 2.16
N SER A 79 -4.87 -4.26 1.45
CA SER A 79 -4.76 -2.99 0.76
C SER A 79 -6.04 -2.16 1.01
N GLY A 80 -6.45 -1.31 0.07
CA GLY A 80 -7.74 -0.62 0.09
C GLY A 80 -7.62 0.88 0.08
N GLY A 81 -8.16 1.55 1.10
CA GLY A 81 -7.85 2.93 1.41
C GLY A 81 -6.45 3.03 2.01
N GLU A 82 -6.36 2.94 3.34
CA GLU A 82 -5.10 2.86 4.07
C GLU A 82 -5.27 1.84 5.22
N PRO A 83 -4.69 0.63 5.09
CA PRO A 83 -4.89 -0.45 6.07
C PRO A 83 -4.45 -0.11 7.49
N LEU A 84 -3.41 0.71 7.66
CA LEU A 84 -2.90 1.11 8.97
C LEU A 84 -3.91 1.94 9.80
N ARG A 85 -4.99 2.41 9.20
CA ARG A 85 -6.10 3.02 9.94
C ARG A 85 -6.88 2.01 10.77
N GLN A 86 -6.79 0.74 10.43
CA GLN A 86 -7.43 -0.37 11.11
C GLN A 86 -6.39 -1.34 11.69
N MET A 87 -5.33 -0.81 12.31
CA MET A 87 -4.13 -1.55 12.69
C MET A 87 -4.40 -2.72 13.65
N GLU A 88 -5.33 -2.59 14.61
CA GLU A 88 -5.68 -3.68 15.53
C GLU A 88 -6.31 -4.87 14.79
N PHE A 89 -7.28 -4.60 13.92
CA PHE A 89 -7.91 -5.62 13.08
C PHE A 89 -6.90 -6.29 12.15
N LEU A 90 -6.10 -5.48 11.46
CA LEU A 90 -5.06 -5.94 10.54
C LEU A 90 -4.04 -6.84 11.27
N THR A 91 -3.60 -6.45 12.47
CA THR A 91 -2.67 -7.23 13.27
C THR A 91 -3.24 -8.59 13.64
N ALA A 92 -4.47 -8.63 14.19
CA ALA A 92 -5.12 -9.88 14.55
C ALA A 92 -5.37 -10.79 13.33
N PHE A 93 -5.73 -10.21 12.19
CA PHE A 93 -5.92 -10.93 10.93
C PHE A 93 -4.61 -11.53 10.40
N PHE A 94 -3.51 -10.78 10.45
CA PHE A 94 -2.20 -11.28 10.03
C PHE A 94 -1.63 -12.32 11.00
N GLU A 95 -1.81 -12.15 12.30
CA GLU A 95 -1.43 -13.16 13.29
C GLU A 95 -2.14 -14.49 13.04
N LEU A 96 -3.46 -14.46 12.78
CA LEU A 96 -4.22 -15.65 12.44
C LEU A 96 -3.72 -16.27 11.13
N ALA A 97 -3.50 -15.48 10.08
CA ALA A 97 -2.99 -15.95 8.80
C ALA A 97 -1.60 -16.61 8.95
N ARG A 98 -0.69 -15.96 9.68
CA ARG A 98 0.66 -16.48 9.96
C ARG A 98 0.63 -17.77 10.76
N SER A 99 -0.27 -17.91 11.74
CA SER A 99 -0.45 -19.16 12.50
C SER A 99 -0.83 -20.36 11.64
N LYS A 100 -1.37 -20.10 10.44
CA LYS A 100 -1.72 -21.12 9.42
C LYS A 100 -0.68 -21.23 8.29
N GLY A 101 0.50 -20.59 8.47
CA GLY A 101 1.57 -20.63 7.47
C GLY A 101 1.31 -19.78 6.21
N VAL A 102 0.37 -18.83 6.25
CA VAL A 102 0.04 -18.00 5.09
C VAL A 102 0.99 -16.82 4.98
N HIS A 103 1.48 -16.56 3.78
CA HIS A 103 2.26 -15.36 3.48
C HIS A 103 1.35 -14.12 3.47
N THR A 104 1.72 -13.11 4.25
CA THR A 104 0.96 -11.86 4.43
C THR A 104 1.70 -10.68 3.79
N ALA A 105 1.01 -9.88 3.01
CA ALA A 105 1.53 -8.64 2.45
C ALA A 105 0.66 -7.45 2.88
N LEU A 106 1.30 -6.40 3.33
CA LEU A 106 0.68 -5.12 3.64
C LEU A 106 0.96 -4.16 2.49
N ASP A 107 -0.08 -3.71 1.77
CA ASP A 107 0.00 -2.68 0.74
C ASP A 107 -0.50 -1.35 1.32
N THR A 108 0.38 -0.38 1.46
CA THR A 108 0.13 0.84 2.25
C THR A 108 0.84 2.06 1.67
N ALA A 109 0.27 3.24 1.90
CA ALA A 109 0.95 4.51 1.70
C ALA A 109 1.63 5.03 2.98
N GLY A 110 1.45 4.38 4.13
CA GLY A 110 2.16 4.67 5.38
C GLY A 110 1.75 5.94 6.11
N GLN A 111 0.71 6.62 5.67
CA GLN A 111 0.34 7.94 6.21
C GLN A 111 0.00 7.95 7.71
N PRO A 112 -0.63 6.94 8.32
CA PRO A 112 -0.93 6.93 9.75
C PRO A 112 0.27 6.73 10.68
N PHE A 113 1.46 6.41 10.15
CA PHE A 113 2.63 6.10 10.97
C PHE A 113 3.02 7.27 11.90
N ARG A 114 3.32 6.95 13.16
CA ARG A 114 3.64 7.93 14.22
C ARG A 114 4.97 7.55 14.89
N PRO A 115 6.10 8.10 14.41
CA PRO A 115 7.42 7.73 14.93
C PRO A 115 7.65 8.15 16.39
N ASP A 116 6.93 9.18 16.86
CA ASP A 116 7.10 9.75 18.20
C ASP A 116 6.04 9.26 19.21
N ASP A 117 5.24 8.25 18.85
CA ASP A 117 4.18 7.66 19.69
C ASP A 117 4.59 6.22 20.07
N PRO A 118 5.11 5.99 21.31
CA PRO A 118 5.59 4.67 21.72
C PRO A 118 4.51 3.57 21.71
N ASP A 119 3.27 3.91 22.05
CA ASP A 119 2.17 2.95 22.07
C ASP A 119 1.79 2.55 20.63
N TYR A 120 1.77 3.53 19.72
CA TYR A 120 1.56 3.26 18.29
C TYR A 120 2.69 2.39 17.74
N LEU A 121 3.95 2.70 18.05
CA LEU A 121 5.11 1.92 17.60
C LEU A 121 5.06 0.48 18.11
N ALA A 122 4.71 0.26 19.38
CA ALA A 122 4.57 -1.09 19.92
C ALA A 122 3.51 -1.92 19.15
N GLY A 123 2.37 -1.30 18.80
CA GLY A 123 1.33 -1.91 17.97
C GLY A 123 1.81 -2.18 16.55
N PHE A 124 2.52 -1.23 15.95
CA PHE A 124 3.08 -1.37 14.61
C PHE A 124 4.15 -2.48 14.55
N ASP A 125 5.05 -2.55 15.52
CA ASP A 125 6.06 -3.61 15.61
C ASP A 125 5.44 -5.00 15.79
N ARG A 126 4.32 -5.08 16.53
CA ARG A 126 3.55 -6.32 16.63
C ARG A 126 2.97 -6.73 15.27
N LEU A 127 2.42 -5.79 14.51
CA LEU A 127 1.95 -6.04 13.14
C LEU A 127 3.10 -6.54 12.26
N MET A 128 4.27 -5.89 12.31
CA MET A 128 5.42 -6.25 11.49
C MET A 128 5.92 -7.68 11.75
N LYS A 129 5.82 -8.22 12.97
CA LYS A 129 6.15 -9.62 13.29
C LYS A 129 5.29 -10.63 12.52
N SER A 130 4.10 -10.24 12.10
CA SER A 130 3.17 -11.07 11.34
C SER A 130 3.06 -10.67 9.87
N THR A 131 3.88 -9.71 9.42
CA THR A 131 3.95 -9.23 8.04
C THR A 131 5.15 -9.85 7.33
N SER A 132 4.89 -10.54 6.20
CA SER A 132 5.96 -11.17 5.41
C SER A 132 6.57 -10.21 4.39
N LEU A 133 5.81 -9.21 3.96
CA LEU A 133 6.18 -8.23 2.96
C LEU A 133 5.40 -6.93 3.19
N VAL A 134 6.05 -5.80 3.08
CA VAL A 134 5.37 -4.51 2.94
C VAL A 134 5.55 -4.00 1.51
N ILE A 135 4.45 -3.65 0.86
CA ILE A 135 4.41 -2.96 -0.41
C ILE A 135 4.11 -1.50 -0.09
N LEU A 136 5.08 -0.63 -0.30
CA LEU A 136 5.00 0.77 0.11
C LEU A 136 4.93 1.68 -1.12
N ASP A 137 3.89 2.49 -1.18
CA ASP A 137 3.76 3.55 -2.17
C ASP A 137 4.59 4.79 -1.77
N LEU A 138 5.71 5.02 -2.43
CA LEU A 138 6.42 6.31 -2.38
C LEU A 138 5.90 7.22 -3.50
N LYS A 139 4.96 8.07 -3.16
CA LYS A 139 4.21 8.87 -4.14
C LYS A 139 4.99 10.08 -4.65
N GLU A 140 5.75 10.72 -3.79
CA GLU A 140 6.65 11.85 -4.07
C GLU A 140 7.62 12.01 -2.89
N ILE A 141 8.89 12.29 -3.20
CA ILE A 141 9.94 12.46 -2.17
C ILE A 141 9.98 13.88 -1.61
N ASP A 142 9.64 14.86 -2.42
CA ASP A 142 9.57 16.25 -1.98
C ASP A 142 8.31 16.48 -1.13
N PRO A 143 8.43 17.01 0.10
CA PRO A 143 7.30 17.11 1.02
C PRO A 143 6.21 18.07 0.54
N GLU A 144 6.60 19.15 -0.17
CA GLU A 144 5.62 20.12 -0.66
C GLU A 144 4.89 19.57 -1.90
N LYS A 145 5.61 18.99 -2.85
CA LYS A 145 4.99 18.30 -4.00
C LYS A 145 4.10 17.16 -3.51
N HIS A 146 4.53 16.41 -2.48
CA HIS A 146 3.73 15.34 -1.89
C HIS A 146 2.42 15.90 -1.29
N ARG A 147 2.48 17.04 -0.59
CA ARG A 147 1.30 17.69 -0.03
C ARG A 147 0.34 18.15 -1.13
N GLN A 148 0.86 18.73 -2.21
CA GLN A 148 0.04 19.12 -3.36
C GLN A 148 -0.61 17.94 -4.08
N LEU A 149 0.06 16.78 -4.07
CA LEU A 149 -0.40 15.55 -4.72
C LEU A 149 -1.45 14.80 -3.89
N THR A 150 -1.26 14.75 -2.56
CA THR A 150 -1.99 13.84 -1.65
C THR A 150 -2.77 14.54 -0.54
N GLY A 151 -2.57 15.84 -0.34
CA GLY A 151 -3.15 16.62 0.75
C GLY A 151 -2.39 16.49 2.08
N ARG A 152 -1.28 15.74 2.16
CA ARG A 152 -0.45 15.53 3.37
C ARG A 152 1.04 15.57 3.00
N ASP A 153 1.90 15.87 3.98
CA ASP A 153 3.34 15.67 3.81
C ASP A 153 3.73 14.18 3.92
N ASN A 154 5.02 13.88 3.71
CA ASN A 154 5.54 12.51 3.64
C ASN A 154 6.54 12.16 4.75
N ALA A 155 6.77 13.03 5.72
CA ALA A 155 7.81 12.81 6.74
C ALA A 155 7.61 11.50 7.51
N ASN A 156 6.37 11.22 7.92
CA ASN A 156 6.00 9.99 8.61
C ASN A 156 6.10 8.75 7.70
N ILE A 157 5.81 8.88 6.41
CA ILE A 157 5.93 7.78 5.44
C ILE A 157 7.40 7.37 5.27
N LEU A 158 8.30 8.35 5.13
CA LEU A 158 9.74 8.11 5.04
C LEU A 158 10.30 7.56 6.35
N ALA A 159 9.80 8.03 7.51
CA ALA A 159 10.15 7.46 8.81
C ALA A 159 9.70 6.00 8.92
N MET A 160 8.48 5.67 8.49
CA MET A 160 7.98 4.30 8.46
C MET A 160 8.85 3.38 7.59
N ALA A 161 9.24 3.83 6.40
CA ALA A 161 10.10 3.04 5.51
C ALA A 161 11.44 2.68 6.17
N ARG A 162 12.08 3.64 6.86
CA ARG A 162 13.31 3.40 7.62
C ARG A 162 13.07 2.42 8.77
N HIS A 163 12.00 2.61 9.53
CA HIS A 163 11.65 1.75 10.66
C HIS A 163 11.42 0.30 10.22
N ILE A 164 10.64 0.06 9.15
CA ILE A 164 10.43 -1.27 8.56
C ILE A 164 11.76 -1.89 8.12
N SER A 165 12.60 -1.09 7.47
CA SER A 165 13.93 -1.52 7.02
C SER A 165 14.83 -1.92 8.20
N ASP A 166 14.79 -1.20 9.31
CA ASP A 166 15.56 -1.50 10.52
C ASP A 166 15.04 -2.74 11.25
N LEU A 167 13.73 -2.99 11.18
CA LEU A 167 13.11 -4.24 11.66
C LEU A 167 13.46 -5.46 10.80
N GLY A 168 14.07 -5.28 9.63
CA GLY A 168 14.43 -6.36 8.74
C GLY A 168 13.26 -6.93 7.91
N VAL A 169 12.12 -6.24 7.86
CA VAL A 169 10.96 -6.68 7.08
C VAL A 169 11.17 -6.37 5.59
N PRO A 170 10.93 -7.33 4.67
CA PRO A 170 11.03 -7.11 3.24
C PRO A 170 10.16 -5.96 2.74
N LEU A 171 10.71 -5.14 1.85
CA LEU A 171 10.04 -4.01 1.22
C LEU A 171 9.98 -4.17 -0.29
N TRP A 172 8.81 -3.93 -0.87
CA TRP A 172 8.63 -3.55 -2.27
C TRP A 172 8.24 -2.10 -2.30
N ILE A 173 8.87 -1.32 -3.16
CA ILE A 173 8.56 0.11 -3.34
C ILE A 173 7.81 0.28 -4.64
N ARG A 174 6.70 1.03 -4.59
CA ARG A 174 5.92 1.40 -5.77
C ARG A 174 5.91 2.90 -5.95
N HIS A 175 6.02 3.32 -7.20
CA HIS A 175 5.91 4.71 -7.61
C HIS A 175 4.96 4.82 -8.80
N VAL A 176 3.88 5.57 -8.64
CA VAL A 176 2.94 5.84 -9.74
C VAL A 176 3.49 6.99 -10.58
N LEU A 177 3.76 6.72 -11.85
CA LEU A 177 4.30 7.70 -12.81
C LEU A 177 3.16 8.44 -13.51
N VAL A 178 2.97 9.70 -13.14
CA VAL A 178 1.99 10.62 -13.75
C VAL A 178 2.74 11.75 -14.43
N PRO A 179 2.72 11.85 -15.77
CA PRO A 179 3.41 12.92 -16.50
C PRO A 179 3.04 14.32 -16.00
N GLY A 180 4.06 15.14 -15.74
CA GLY A 180 3.92 16.50 -15.21
C GLY A 180 3.62 16.58 -13.71
N LEU A 181 3.55 15.47 -12.98
CA LEU A 181 3.28 15.45 -11.54
C LEU A 181 4.31 14.66 -10.72
N THR A 182 4.65 13.45 -11.16
CA THR A 182 5.53 12.55 -10.40
C THR A 182 6.70 12.03 -11.26
N ASP A 183 6.93 12.62 -12.42
CA ASP A 183 7.96 12.27 -13.40
C ASP A 183 9.17 13.22 -13.38
N ASP A 184 9.23 14.15 -12.42
CA ASP A 184 10.37 15.07 -12.27
C ASP A 184 11.65 14.31 -11.96
N GLU A 185 12.67 14.47 -12.82
CA GLU A 185 13.91 13.70 -12.74
C GLU A 185 14.67 13.91 -11.42
N GLU A 186 14.66 15.11 -10.86
CA GLU A 186 15.32 15.39 -9.58
C GLU A 186 14.61 14.63 -8.45
N SER A 187 13.28 14.68 -8.42
CA SER A 187 12.47 13.93 -7.45
C SER A 187 12.70 12.42 -7.58
N LEU A 188 12.77 11.89 -8.80
CA LEU A 188 13.05 10.46 -9.03
C LEU A 188 14.45 10.06 -8.55
N ARG A 189 15.49 10.87 -8.81
CA ARG A 189 16.86 10.62 -8.29
C ARG A 189 16.89 10.66 -6.75
N ARG A 190 16.25 11.67 -6.12
CA ARG A 190 16.15 11.75 -4.67
C ARG A 190 15.38 10.56 -4.07
N THR A 191 14.36 10.07 -4.78
CA THR A 191 13.65 8.84 -4.40
C THR A 191 14.56 7.63 -4.48
N ALA A 192 15.37 7.49 -5.54
CA ALA A 192 16.37 6.43 -5.66
C ALA A 192 17.42 6.49 -4.54
N ASP A 193 17.91 7.70 -4.19
CA ASP A 193 18.84 7.90 -3.07
C ASP A 193 18.23 7.44 -1.75
N PHE A 194 16.98 7.76 -1.53
CA PHE A 194 16.24 7.29 -0.35
C PHE A 194 16.10 5.76 -0.34
N ILE A 195 15.69 5.15 -1.46
CA ILE A 195 15.55 3.70 -1.59
C ILE A 195 16.88 3.00 -1.30
N ARG A 196 18.01 3.52 -1.80
CA ARG A 196 19.36 2.97 -1.51
C ARG A 196 19.75 3.02 -0.05
N SER A 197 19.18 3.93 0.73
CA SER A 197 19.42 4.02 2.17
C SER A 197 18.71 2.93 2.98
N LEU A 198 17.74 2.24 2.38
CA LEU A 198 16.97 1.16 3.00
C LEU A 198 17.68 -0.19 2.78
N LYS A 199 17.67 -1.06 3.80
CA LYS A 199 18.42 -2.33 3.83
C LYS A 199 17.65 -3.53 3.26
N THR A 200 16.31 -3.43 3.18
CA THR A 200 15.44 -4.59 2.96
C THR A 200 14.62 -4.50 1.68
N VAL A 201 14.92 -3.53 0.81
CA VAL A 201 14.21 -3.37 -0.46
C VAL A 201 14.57 -4.53 -1.39
N GLN A 202 13.56 -5.28 -1.80
CA GLN A 202 13.69 -6.41 -2.72
C GLN A 202 13.24 -6.03 -4.13
N ARG A 203 12.25 -5.14 -4.24
CA ARG A 203 11.66 -4.77 -5.52
C ARG A 203 11.31 -3.29 -5.57
N VAL A 204 11.51 -2.68 -6.74
CA VAL A 204 11.04 -1.34 -7.07
C VAL A 204 10.19 -1.44 -8.33
N GLU A 205 9.02 -0.84 -8.33
CA GLU A 205 8.07 -0.88 -9.45
C GLU A 205 7.65 0.55 -9.83
N VAL A 206 7.75 0.86 -11.12
CA VAL A 206 7.11 2.04 -11.70
C VAL A 206 5.75 1.62 -12.23
N LEU A 207 4.69 2.21 -11.72
CA LEU A 207 3.31 1.94 -12.14
C LEU A 207 2.86 3.06 -13.08
N PRO A 208 2.67 2.80 -14.38
CA PRO A 208 2.16 3.81 -15.30
C PRO A 208 0.76 4.26 -14.89
N TYR A 209 0.55 5.57 -14.80
CA TYR A 209 -0.78 6.14 -14.61
C TYR A 209 -1.74 5.68 -15.70
N HIS A 210 -2.97 5.41 -15.34
CA HIS A 210 -4.07 5.09 -16.25
C HIS A 210 -5.41 5.62 -15.74
N THR A 211 -6.37 5.74 -16.63
CA THR A 211 -7.68 6.36 -16.37
C THR A 211 -8.77 5.39 -15.94
N LEU A 212 -8.45 4.11 -15.68
CA LEU A 212 -9.43 3.07 -15.34
C LEU A 212 -10.25 3.35 -14.06
N GLY A 213 -9.78 4.23 -13.17
CA GLY A 213 -10.50 4.63 -11.97
C GLY A 213 -11.50 5.79 -12.15
N LEU A 214 -11.53 6.47 -13.30
CA LEU A 214 -12.32 7.69 -13.52
C LEU A 214 -13.82 7.50 -13.27
N PHE A 215 -14.38 6.37 -13.70
CA PHE A 215 -15.82 6.08 -13.52
C PHE A 215 -16.24 6.09 -12.04
N LYS A 216 -15.32 5.78 -11.12
CA LYS A 216 -15.57 5.79 -9.68
C LYS A 216 -15.73 7.21 -9.14
N TRP A 217 -14.90 8.14 -9.63
CA TRP A 217 -15.03 9.56 -9.30
C TRP A 217 -16.37 10.11 -9.79
N GLN A 218 -16.76 9.78 -11.02
CA GLN A 218 -18.05 10.17 -11.58
C GLN A 218 -19.22 9.61 -10.77
N LYS A 219 -19.15 8.32 -10.40
CA LYS A 219 -20.18 7.67 -9.57
C LYS A 219 -20.34 8.32 -8.20
N LEU A 220 -19.25 8.84 -7.64
CA LEU A 220 -19.27 9.57 -6.35
C LEU A 220 -19.69 11.04 -6.51
N GLY A 221 -19.88 11.55 -7.72
CA GLY A 221 -20.17 12.96 -7.97
C GLY A 221 -19.00 13.89 -7.61
N ILE A 222 -17.77 13.39 -7.59
CA ILE A 222 -16.56 14.16 -7.24
C ILE A 222 -15.83 14.52 -8.52
N SER A 223 -15.46 15.80 -8.69
CA SER A 223 -14.66 16.24 -9.82
C SER A 223 -13.29 15.57 -9.80
N TYR A 224 -12.89 14.98 -10.94
CA TYR A 224 -11.55 14.41 -11.08
C TYR A 224 -10.52 15.53 -11.25
N PRO A 225 -9.47 15.60 -10.40
CA PRO A 225 -8.57 16.74 -10.37
C PRO A 225 -7.53 16.75 -11.51
N LEU A 226 -7.47 15.69 -12.33
CA LEU A 226 -6.51 15.52 -13.43
C LEU A 226 -7.23 15.25 -14.77
N PRO A 227 -8.12 16.15 -15.24
CA PRO A 227 -8.94 15.89 -16.43
C PRO A 227 -8.10 15.73 -17.71
N ASP A 228 -6.94 16.40 -17.78
CA ASP A 228 -6.07 16.41 -18.95
C ASP A 228 -4.86 15.47 -18.83
N ALA A 229 -4.75 14.71 -17.71
CA ALA A 229 -3.64 13.79 -17.53
C ALA A 229 -3.74 12.61 -18.50
N VAL A 230 -2.64 12.35 -19.19
CA VAL A 230 -2.50 11.22 -20.11
C VAL A 230 -1.58 10.15 -19.53
N PRO A 231 -1.76 8.87 -19.89
CA PRO A 231 -0.81 7.82 -19.52
C PRO A 231 0.61 8.15 -20.03
N PRO A 232 1.66 7.80 -19.26
CA PRO A 232 3.03 7.98 -19.72
C PRO A 232 3.34 7.12 -20.95
N THR A 233 4.21 7.61 -21.80
CA THR A 233 4.76 6.82 -22.90
C THR A 233 5.69 5.73 -22.39
N ALA A 234 5.94 4.71 -23.20
CA ALA A 234 6.90 3.65 -22.85
C ALA A 234 8.32 4.21 -22.63
N GLU A 235 8.68 5.31 -23.28
CA GLU A 235 9.97 5.99 -23.08
C GLU A 235 10.04 6.68 -21.71
N GLN A 236 8.97 7.38 -21.30
CA GLN A 236 8.89 8.00 -19.98
C GLN A 236 8.94 6.94 -18.87
N VAL A 237 8.28 5.80 -19.07
CA VAL A 237 8.34 4.69 -18.10
C VAL A 237 9.77 4.15 -17.99
N ARG A 238 10.42 3.82 -19.10
CA ARG A 238 11.83 3.36 -19.09
C ARG A 238 12.75 4.38 -18.44
N ARG A 239 12.56 5.67 -18.73
CA ARG A 239 13.36 6.73 -18.11
C ARG A 239 13.20 6.78 -16.60
N ALA A 240 11.95 6.66 -16.10
CA ALA A 240 11.69 6.61 -14.67
C ALA A 240 12.28 5.35 -14.02
N GLU A 241 12.18 4.18 -14.68
CA GLU A 241 12.79 2.93 -14.22
C GLU A 241 14.33 3.03 -14.12
N GLU A 242 14.97 3.67 -15.09
CA GLU A 242 16.42 3.95 -15.05
C GLU A 242 16.79 4.85 -13.87
N LEU A 243 16.06 5.96 -13.68
CA LEU A 243 16.30 6.92 -12.61
C LEU A 243 16.07 6.33 -11.21
N LEU A 244 15.07 5.48 -11.07
CA LEU A 244 14.75 4.74 -9.84
C LEU A 244 15.60 3.48 -9.66
N GLU A 245 16.49 3.17 -10.61
CA GLU A 245 17.39 2.01 -10.56
C GLU A 245 16.66 0.66 -10.40
N VAL A 246 15.47 0.52 -11.01
CA VAL A 246 14.59 -0.65 -10.87
C VAL A 246 15.34 -1.98 -11.10
N ALA A 247 16.26 -2.02 -12.06
CA ALA A 247 17.05 -3.23 -12.40
C ALA A 247 17.91 -3.77 -11.24
N LYS A 248 18.20 -2.96 -10.21
CA LYS A 248 18.92 -3.39 -9.00
C LYS A 248 18.05 -4.18 -8.01
N TYR A 249 16.73 -4.16 -8.19
CA TYR A 249 15.76 -4.72 -7.27
C TYR A 249 14.75 -5.64 -8.01
N PRO A 250 15.19 -6.82 -8.48
CA PRO A 250 14.37 -7.67 -9.37
C PRO A 250 13.21 -8.40 -8.66
N GLY A 251 13.19 -8.49 -7.32
CA GLY A 251 12.14 -9.15 -6.51
C GLY A 251 12.37 -10.61 -6.22
#